data_bcaf9965aa741aab9a1f6dd0c33e645c
#
_entry.id   bcaf9965aa741aab9a1f6dd0c33e645c
#
_cell.length_a   1.000
_cell.length_b   1.000
_cell.length_c   1.000
_cell.angle_alpha   90.00
_cell.angle_beta   90.00
_cell.angle_gamma   90.00
#
_symmetry.space_group_name_H-M   'P 1'
#
loop_
_entity.id
_entity.type
_entity.pdbx_description
1 polymer ?
#
loop_
_entity_poly.entity_id
_entity_poly.type
_entity_poly.pdbx_seq_one_letter_code
_entity_poly.pdbx_strand_id
1 'polypeptide(L)'
;MPVPSALVCVHCSARYPTTHYDQDCPACRAKGISANLTVAYDSRPGEGLDQERPPHRPGSLWRWDDFLHASAAEAVSLGEGNTPLLHAPSLGLGDVWIKDESRNPTWSFKDRLASGALTMAKKFGAKVIASSSSGNAGAAAAAFAAKAGIPCVVFTFVGSAGPLVLQMRAYGAMVVKVTDKADRWRLQTLGVREFGWYPTSPFFGPVVGSNPYGMEAYKTIAYEVAESFDWDVPDWCVLPVCYGDALYGMWKGFEELKAIGWTRRVPRFVAAEVSGSLPAALASGDPMPPVTTRNAPTIATSIGAAQGTVQSLDVLRKTNGAAVTVEDDEMRRWVVKLAAKEGIWPEASSAAPFAAIEHLRAKGTIKPNERSVALLTAAGLKDPGPIEQALPEPPVVNGGLKELMAALKNSYGFNHG
;
A
#
# COMPACT_ATOMS: atom_id res chain seq x y z
N MET A 1 3.08 6.11 -25.52
CA MET A 1 2.69 5.17 -24.47
C MET A 1 3.30 3.79 -24.72
N PRO A 2 3.92 3.16 -23.71
CA PRO A 2 4.41 1.79 -23.83
C PRO A 2 3.24 0.79 -23.86
N VAL A 3 3.38 -0.28 -24.63
CA VAL A 3 2.36 -1.33 -24.72
C VAL A 3 2.80 -2.56 -23.91
N PRO A 4 1.96 -3.12 -23.02
CA PRO A 4 2.27 -4.36 -22.33
C PRO A 4 2.59 -5.49 -23.32
N SER A 5 3.80 -6.04 -23.24
CA SER A 5 4.27 -7.11 -24.12
C SER A 5 4.26 -8.49 -23.48
N ALA A 6 4.37 -8.55 -22.14
CA ALA A 6 4.30 -9.79 -21.36
C ALA A 6 4.06 -9.50 -19.87
N LEU A 7 3.62 -10.52 -19.12
CA LEU A 7 3.84 -10.60 -17.70
C LEU A 7 5.16 -11.35 -17.45
N VAL A 8 6.00 -10.81 -16.57
CA VAL A 8 7.35 -11.33 -16.31
C VAL A 8 7.51 -11.65 -14.83
N CYS A 9 8.08 -12.81 -14.52
CA CYS A 9 8.35 -13.18 -13.15
C CYS A 9 9.39 -12.24 -12.51
N VAL A 10 9.08 -11.70 -11.34
CA VAL A 10 9.97 -10.79 -10.58
C VAL A 10 11.27 -11.47 -10.13
N HIS A 11 11.31 -12.82 -10.08
CA HIS A 11 12.44 -13.60 -9.59
C HIS A 11 13.24 -14.27 -10.71
N CYS A 12 12.58 -15.07 -11.59
CA CYS A 12 13.30 -15.85 -12.60
C CYS A 12 13.21 -15.28 -14.03
N SER A 13 12.53 -14.16 -14.21
CA SER A 13 12.33 -13.48 -15.51
C SER A 13 11.59 -14.30 -16.57
N ALA A 14 10.95 -15.43 -16.21
CA ALA A 14 10.08 -16.18 -17.12
C ALA A 14 8.94 -15.29 -17.61
N ARG A 15 8.59 -15.40 -18.91
CA ARG A 15 7.62 -14.55 -19.58
C ARG A 15 6.33 -15.30 -19.86
N TYR A 16 5.19 -14.63 -19.66
CA TYR A 16 3.85 -15.16 -19.83
C TYR A 16 2.99 -14.19 -20.66
N PRO A 17 1.90 -14.66 -21.30
CA PRO A 17 0.97 -13.77 -22.00
C PRO A 17 0.41 -12.67 -21.09
N THR A 18 0.10 -11.51 -21.67
CA THR A 18 -0.48 -10.35 -20.96
C THR A 18 -1.85 -10.66 -20.32
N THR A 19 -2.53 -11.72 -20.75
CA THR A 19 -3.80 -12.21 -20.22
C THR A 19 -3.64 -13.35 -19.22
N HIS A 20 -2.42 -13.69 -18.83
CA HIS A 20 -2.17 -14.76 -17.86
C HIS A 20 -2.54 -14.30 -16.46
N TYR A 21 -3.38 -15.09 -15.76
CA TYR A 21 -3.93 -14.74 -14.44
C TYR A 21 -3.57 -15.70 -13.32
N ASP A 22 -2.62 -16.60 -13.53
CA ASP A 22 -2.08 -17.36 -12.41
C ASP A 22 -1.45 -16.38 -11.42
N GLN A 23 -1.73 -16.57 -10.15
CA GLN A 23 -1.32 -15.66 -9.09
C GLN A 23 0.19 -15.54 -8.96
N ASP A 24 0.96 -16.56 -9.35
CA ASP A 24 2.40 -16.63 -9.25
C ASP A 24 3.05 -17.18 -10.52
N CYS A 25 4.38 -17.21 -10.53
CA CYS A 25 5.17 -17.78 -11.61
C CYS A 25 5.14 -19.33 -11.56
N PRO A 26 4.56 -20.03 -12.54
CA PRO A 26 4.54 -21.49 -12.58
C PRO A 26 5.94 -22.14 -12.54
N ALA A 27 6.93 -21.52 -13.21
CA ALA A 27 8.30 -22.01 -13.24
C ALA A 27 9.00 -21.90 -11.88
N CYS A 28 8.69 -20.88 -11.09
CA CYS A 28 9.19 -20.75 -9.72
C CYS A 28 8.46 -21.68 -8.77
N ARG A 29 7.13 -21.79 -8.91
CA ARG A 29 6.30 -22.70 -8.10
C ARG A 29 6.79 -24.13 -8.17
N ALA A 30 7.16 -24.62 -9.37
CA ALA A 30 7.73 -25.94 -9.56
C ALA A 30 9.05 -26.18 -8.79
N LYS A 31 9.71 -25.09 -8.34
CA LYS A 31 10.92 -25.11 -7.52
C LYS A 31 10.66 -24.76 -6.04
N GLY A 32 9.40 -24.67 -5.62
CA GLY A 32 9.01 -24.28 -4.27
C GLY A 32 9.16 -22.78 -3.97
N ILE A 33 9.32 -21.92 -4.99
CA ILE A 33 9.48 -20.48 -4.84
C ILE A 33 8.19 -19.78 -5.25
N SER A 34 7.63 -18.98 -4.36
CA SER A 34 6.44 -18.17 -4.62
C SER A 34 6.84 -16.77 -5.08
N ALA A 35 6.76 -16.51 -6.38
CA ALA A 35 7.17 -15.25 -6.98
C ALA A 35 6.06 -14.65 -7.85
N ASN A 36 5.80 -13.35 -7.68
CA ASN A 36 4.78 -12.62 -8.42
C ASN A 36 5.22 -12.33 -9.87
N LEU A 37 4.27 -11.83 -10.65
CA LEU A 37 4.49 -11.33 -12.00
C LEU A 37 4.46 -9.79 -11.99
N THR A 38 5.17 -9.18 -12.93
CA THR A 38 5.15 -7.74 -13.21
C THR A 38 4.96 -7.51 -14.69
N VAL A 39 4.48 -6.33 -15.09
CA VAL A 39 4.27 -5.99 -16.50
C VAL A 39 5.61 -5.63 -17.16
N ALA A 40 5.89 -6.23 -18.31
CA ALA A 40 6.93 -5.80 -19.24
C ALA A 40 6.30 -5.09 -20.44
N TYR A 41 7.04 -4.18 -21.02
CA TYR A 41 6.60 -3.37 -22.15
C TYR A 41 7.45 -3.63 -23.39
N ASP A 42 6.92 -3.26 -24.56
CA ASP A 42 7.60 -3.33 -25.84
C ASP A 42 8.66 -2.22 -26.03
N SER A 43 8.47 -1.10 -25.33
CA SER A 43 9.35 0.04 -25.30
C SER A 43 9.60 0.48 -23.85
N ARG A 44 10.63 1.28 -23.62
CA ARG A 44 10.92 1.80 -22.29
C ARG A 44 9.86 2.82 -21.89
N PRO A 45 9.18 2.65 -20.73
CA PRO A 45 8.24 3.64 -20.22
C PRO A 45 8.91 5.02 -20.08
N GLY A 46 8.23 6.07 -20.57
CA GLY A 46 8.72 7.45 -20.50
C GLY A 46 9.89 7.79 -21.45
N GLU A 47 10.30 6.88 -22.34
CA GLU A 47 11.40 7.14 -23.29
C GLU A 47 11.06 8.30 -24.23
N GLY A 48 11.99 9.25 -24.36
CA GLY A 48 11.83 10.44 -25.23
C GLY A 48 10.98 11.55 -24.63
N LEU A 49 10.48 11.42 -23.41
CA LEU A 49 9.80 12.52 -22.73
C LEU A 49 10.80 13.57 -22.24
N ASP A 50 10.38 14.83 -22.27
CA ASP A 50 11.13 15.96 -21.76
C ASP A 50 10.89 16.11 -20.24
N GLN A 51 11.94 16.05 -19.45
CA GLN A 51 11.91 16.24 -18.01
C GLN A 51 11.45 17.65 -17.59
N GLU A 52 11.79 18.68 -18.37
CA GLU A 52 11.40 20.06 -18.12
C GLU A 52 9.92 20.32 -18.44
N ARG A 53 9.31 19.41 -19.16
CA ARG A 53 7.89 19.42 -19.53
C ARG A 53 7.21 18.09 -19.17
N PRO A 54 7.20 17.70 -17.88
CA PRO A 54 6.45 16.51 -17.50
C PRO A 54 4.99 16.70 -17.90
N PRO A 55 4.27 15.62 -18.17
CA PRO A 55 2.89 15.72 -18.63
C PRO A 55 2.03 16.48 -17.61
N HIS A 56 1.87 17.80 -17.82
CA HIS A 56 1.02 18.68 -17.01
C HIS A 56 -0.45 18.40 -17.35
N ARG A 57 -0.92 17.19 -17.05
CA ARG A 57 -2.33 16.84 -17.08
C ARG A 57 -2.86 16.93 -15.67
N PRO A 58 -3.75 17.89 -15.34
CA PRO A 58 -4.39 17.91 -14.04
C PRO A 58 -5.21 16.63 -13.86
N GLY A 59 -5.18 16.04 -12.69
CA GLY A 59 -6.03 14.89 -12.40
C GLY A 59 -5.34 13.76 -11.67
N SER A 60 -5.71 12.53 -12.02
CA SER A 60 -5.33 11.29 -11.35
C SER A 60 -3.90 10.83 -11.66
N LEU A 61 -3.54 9.66 -11.13
CA LEU A 61 -2.30 8.96 -11.46
C LEU A 61 -2.11 8.75 -12.97
N TRP A 62 -3.19 8.79 -13.75
CA TRP A 62 -3.18 8.60 -15.21
C TRP A 62 -2.59 9.78 -15.99
N ARG A 63 -2.22 10.88 -15.33
CA ARG A 63 -1.36 11.89 -15.94
C ARG A 63 0.01 11.32 -16.36
N TRP A 64 0.39 10.16 -15.80
CA TRP A 64 1.60 9.40 -16.09
C TRP A 64 1.35 8.23 -17.07
N ASP A 65 0.33 8.32 -17.94
CA ASP A 65 -0.03 7.25 -18.87
C ASP A 65 1.10 6.85 -19.84
N ASP A 66 2.06 7.74 -20.12
CA ASP A 66 3.28 7.44 -20.88
C ASP A 66 4.24 6.48 -20.14
N PHE A 67 3.96 6.16 -18.88
CA PHE A 67 4.68 5.17 -18.07
C PHE A 67 3.83 3.94 -17.73
N LEU A 68 2.56 3.94 -18.13
CA LEU A 68 1.59 2.94 -17.68
C LEU A 68 1.08 2.06 -18.82
N HIS A 69 0.32 1.04 -18.43
CA HIS A 69 -0.18 -0.03 -19.29
C HIS A 69 -1.47 0.30 -20.06
N ALA A 70 -2.01 1.50 -19.89
CA ALA A 70 -3.19 2.00 -20.60
C ALA A 70 -3.16 3.53 -20.63
N SER A 71 -3.96 4.13 -21.52
CA SER A 71 -4.10 5.58 -21.62
C SER A 71 -5.05 6.15 -20.57
N ALA A 72 -4.91 7.44 -20.29
CA ALA A 72 -5.85 8.16 -19.44
C ALA A 72 -7.30 8.12 -19.96
N ALA A 73 -7.49 8.02 -21.28
CA ALA A 73 -8.80 7.93 -21.90
C ALA A 73 -9.49 6.56 -21.68
N GLU A 74 -8.70 5.49 -21.53
CA GLU A 74 -9.20 4.13 -21.27
C GLU A 74 -9.39 3.87 -19.77
N ALA A 75 -8.85 4.73 -18.92
CA ALA A 75 -8.72 4.49 -17.49
C ALA A 75 -10.06 4.42 -16.75
N VAL A 76 -10.15 3.49 -15.82
CA VAL A 76 -11.16 3.50 -14.76
C VAL A 76 -10.58 4.31 -13.60
N SER A 77 -11.00 5.56 -13.47
CA SER A 77 -10.46 6.51 -12.50
C SER A 77 -11.55 7.20 -11.67
N LEU A 78 -11.26 7.45 -10.42
CA LEU A 78 -12.02 8.26 -9.47
C LEU A 78 -11.25 9.53 -9.07
N GLY A 79 -10.14 9.83 -9.74
CA GLY A 79 -9.26 10.95 -9.40
C GLY A 79 -8.14 10.60 -8.40
N GLU A 80 -7.83 9.32 -8.22
CA GLU A 80 -6.78 8.80 -7.36
C GLU A 80 -5.37 9.23 -7.81
N GLY A 81 -4.46 9.33 -6.87
CA GLY A 81 -3.10 9.83 -7.10
C GLY A 81 -2.99 11.34 -6.89
N ASN A 82 -1.85 11.90 -7.28
CA ASN A 82 -1.50 13.30 -7.04
C ASN A 82 -1.68 13.71 -5.57
N THR A 83 -1.28 12.82 -4.67
CA THR A 83 -1.43 13.01 -3.23
C THR A 83 -0.33 13.91 -2.68
N PRO A 84 -0.58 14.64 -1.58
CA PRO A 84 0.40 15.59 -1.06
C PRO A 84 1.64 14.90 -0.51
N LEU A 85 2.79 15.59 -0.63
CA LEU A 85 4.04 15.28 0.05
C LEU A 85 4.30 16.39 1.07
N LEU A 86 4.24 16.08 2.37
CA LEU A 86 4.23 17.03 3.47
C LEU A 86 5.51 16.92 4.29
N HIS A 87 6.21 18.04 4.50
CA HIS A 87 7.35 18.08 5.43
C HIS A 87 6.86 18.04 6.87
N ALA A 88 7.42 17.19 7.72
CA ALA A 88 6.93 16.92 9.08
C ALA A 88 8.00 17.09 10.17
N PRO A 89 8.60 18.29 10.31
CA PRO A 89 9.67 18.53 11.29
C PRO A 89 9.20 18.41 12.73
N SER A 90 7.91 18.64 13.00
CA SER A 90 7.32 18.57 14.35
C SER A 90 7.37 17.16 14.96
N LEU A 91 7.59 16.12 14.13
CA LEU A 91 7.72 14.74 14.59
C LEU A 91 9.05 14.45 15.29
N GLY A 92 10.06 15.31 15.12
CA GLY A 92 11.37 15.12 15.76
C GLY A 92 12.17 13.93 15.20
N LEU A 93 11.92 13.56 13.95
CA LEU A 93 12.59 12.45 13.25
C LEU A 93 13.65 12.93 12.23
N GLY A 94 14.10 14.20 12.30
CA GLY A 94 15.00 14.82 11.32
C GLY A 94 14.27 15.20 10.03
N ASP A 95 14.93 15.09 8.86
CA ASP A 95 14.30 15.42 7.56
C ASP A 95 13.34 14.30 7.12
N VAL A 96 12.10 14.38 7.60
CA VAL A 96 11.03 13.42 7.33
C VAL A 96 9.88 14.08 6.58
N TRP A 97 9.43 13.40 5.55
CA TRP A 97 8.31 13.80 4.70
C TRP A 97 7.23 12.70 4.70
N ILE A 98 5.97 13.10 4.66
CA ILE A 98 4.80 12.22 4.63
C ILE A 98 4.21 12.24 3.22
N LYS A 99 4.23 11.10 2.53
CA LYS A 99 3.41 10.91 1.33
C LYS A 99 2.04 10.45 1.77
N ASP A 100 1.07 11.38 1.79
CA ASP A 100 -0.26 11.16 2.39
C ASP A 100 -1.23 10.53 1.39
N GLU A 101 -1.18 9.22 1.27
CA GLU A 101 -2.07 8.42 0.43
C GLU A 101 -3.49 8.26 1.01
N SER A 102 -3.75 8.76 2.21
CA SER A 102 -5.10 8.80 2.77
C SER A 102 -6.02 9.78 2.03
N ARG A 103 -5.47 10.63 1.16
CA ARG A 103 -6.20 11.59 0.34
C ARG A 103 -6.79 10.99 -0.95
N ASN A 104 -6.55 9.73 -1.21
CA ASN A 104 -7.19 9.04 -2.32
C ASN A 104 -8.71 8.90 -2.13
N PRO A 105 -9.50 8.70 -3.21
CA PRO A 105 -10.97 8.69 -3.19
C PRO A 105 -11.63 7.76 -2.18
N THR A 106 -11.07 6.56 -1.94
CA THR A 106 -11.55 5.66 -0.88
C THR A 106 -10.72 5.71 0.40
N TRP A 107 -9.93 6.78 0.56
CA TRP A 107 -9.08 7.07 1.72
C TRP A 107 -7.94 6.07 1.94
N SER A 108 -7.40 5.49 0.85
CA SER A 108 -6.20 4.67 0.91
C SER A 108 -5.47 4.55 -0.42
N PHE A 109 -4.17 4.23 -0.36
CA PHE A 109 -3.32 3.96 -1.52
C PHE A 109 -3.80 2.80 -2.41
N LYS A 110 -4.72 1.95 -1.91
CA LYS A 110 -5.30 0.84 -2.66
C LYS A 110 -6.11 1.30 -3.88
N ASP A 111 -6.49 2.56 -3.92
CA ASP A 111 -7.14 3.16 -5.08
C ASP A 111 -6.25 3.12 -6.32
N ARG A 112 -4.94 3.33 -6.17
CA ARG A 112 -3.99 3.19 -7.28
C ARG A 112 -3.99 1.76 -7.85
N LEU A 113 -3.89 0.76 -6.97
CA LEU A 113 -3.96 -0.65 -7.37
C LEU A 113 -5.28 -0.97 -8.06
N ALA A 114 -6.40 -0.53 -7.48
CA ALA A 114 -7.72 -0.79 -8.04
C ALA A 114 -7.88 -0.12 -9.41
N SER A 115 -7.46 1.13 -9.57
CA SER A 115 -7.49 1.84 -10.84
C SER A 115 -6.75 1.08 -11.95
N GLY A 116 -5.49 0.71 -11.71
CA GLY A 116 -4.68 -0.05 -12.66
C GLY A 116 -5.29 -1.40 -13.02
N ALA A 117 -5.70 -2.18 -12.00
CA ALA A 117 -6.29 -3.50 -12.21
C ALA A 117 -7.65 -3.44 -12.93
N LEU A 118 -8.54 -2.52 -12.55
CA LEU A 118 -9.89 -2.41 -13.13
C LEU A 118 -9.87 -1.82 -14.54
N THR A 119 -8.90 -0.97 -14.87
CA THR A 119 -8.65 -0.53 -16.24
C THR A 119 -8.38 -1.71 -17.17
N MET A 120 -7.50 -2.62 -16.74
CA MET A 120 -7.21 -3.82 -17.52
C MET A 120 -8.33 -4.86 -17.46
N ALA A 121 -9.02 -4.99 -16.35
CA ALA A 121 -10.22 -5.84 -16.26
C ALA A 121 -11.26 -5.43 -17.33
N LYS A 122 -11.55 -4.13 -17.43
CA LYS A 122 -12.45 -3.58 -18.46
C LYS A 122 -11.93 -3.86 -19.87
N LYS A 123 -10.64 -3.64 -20.12
CA LYS A 123 -9.99 -3.89 -21.43
C LYS A 123 -10.03 -5.37 -21.82
N PHE A 124 -9.91 -6.29 -20.87
CA PHE A 124 -10.06 -7.73 -21.08
C PHE A 124 -11.50 -8.22 -21.11
N GLY A 125 -12.49 -7.35 -20.94
CA GLY A 125 -13.91 -7.69 -20.98
C GLY A 125 -14.38 -8.51 -19.77
N ALA A 126 -13.74 -8.35 -18.61
CA ALA A 126 -14.09 -9.03 -17.38
C ALA A 126 -15.58 -8.81 -17.04
N LYS A 127 -16.27 -9.89 -16.64
CA LYS A 127 -17.71 -9.86 -16.32
C LYS A 127 -17.97 -9.67 -14.83
N VAL A 128 -17.05 -10.10 -13.98
CA VAL A 128 -17.13 -9.99 -12.53
C VAL A 128 -15.73 -9.72 -11.98
N ILE A 129 -15.63 -8.78 -11.05
CA ILE A 129 -14.43 -8.53 -10.25
C ILE A 129 -14.50 -9.35 -8.98
N ALA A 130 -13.41 -10.00 -8.59
CA ALA A 130 -13.31 -10.74 -7.34
C ALA A 130 -12.17 -10.22 -6.46
N SER A 131 -12.44 -10.07 -5.16
CA SER A 131 -11.43 -9.66 -4.18
C SER A 131 -11.59 -10.42 -2.86
N SER A 132 -10.52 -11.04 -2.38
CA SER A 132 -10.46 -11.64 -1.04
C SER A 132 -9.80 -10.66 -0.08
N SER A 133 -10.60 -9.73 0.44
CA SER A 133 -10.08 -8.65 1.29
C SER A 133 -11.09 -8.21 2.33
N SER A 134 -10.65 -8.12 3.58
CA SER A 134 -11.41 -7.53 4.69
C SER A 134 -11.12 -6.02 4.87
N GLY A 135 -10.19 -5.47 4.10
CA GLY A 135 -9.63 -4.14 4.30
C GLY A 135 -9.72 -3.23 3.08
N ASN A 136 -8.74 -2.33 3.01
CA ASN A 136 -8.66 -1.27 2.01
C ASN A 136 -8.71 -1.75 0.55
N ALA A 137 -8.12 -2.92 0.24
CA ALA A 137 -8.14 -3.46 -1.12
C ALA A 137 -9.56 -3.84 -1.58
N GLY A 138 -10.37 -4.42 -0.69
CA GLY A 138 -11.78 -4.73 -0.99
C GLY A 138 -12.63 -3.48 -1.19
N ALA A 139 -12.42 -2.45 -0.35
CA ALA A 139 -13.13 -1.17 -0.49
C ALA A 139 -12.78 -0.47 -1.82
N ALA A 140 -11.50 -0.42 -2.18
CA ALA A 140 -11.05 0.14 -3.44
C ALA A 140 -11.57 -0.67 -4.64
N ALA A 141 -11.47 -2.02 -4.61
CA ALA A 141 -12.01 -2.87 -5.67
C ALA A 141 -13.52 -2.63 -5.90
N ALA A 142 -14.29 -2.51 -4.82
CA ALA A 142 -15.73 -2.21 -4.89
C ALA A 142 -16.01 -0.86 -5.55
N ALA A 143 -15.31 0.21 -5.14
CA ALA A 143 -15.50 1.56 -5.67
C ALA A 143 -15.18 1.65 -7.16
N PHE A 144 -14.02 1.11 -7.56
CA PHE A 144 -13.59 1.15 -8.96
C PHE A 144 -14.38 0.19 -9.85
N ALA A 145 -14.89 -0.94 -9.32
CA ALA A 145 -15.82 -1.81 -10.04
C ALA A 145 -17.16 -1.11 -10.31
N ALA A 146 -17.69 -0.40 -9.31
CA ALA A 146 -18.89 0.44 -9.50
C ALA A 146 -18.66 1.49 -10.59
N LYS A 147 -17.50 2.18 -10.58
CA LYS A 147 -17.14 3.16 -11.61
C LYS A 147 -17.02 2.53 -13.00
N ALA A 148 -16.52 1.29 -13.08
CA ALA A 148 -16.39 0.55 -14.34
C ALA A 148 -17.72 -0.04 -14.84
N GLY A 149 -18.76 -0.09 -14.01
CA GLY A 149 -20.02 -0.76 -14.30
C GLY A 149 -19.89 -2.29 -14.30
N ILE A 150 -18.94 -2.85 -13.55
CA ILE A 150 -18.68 -4.30 -13.49
C ILE A 150 -19.09 -4.80 -12.09
N PRO A 151 -19.91 -5.87 -11.98
CA PRO A 151 -20.24 -6.49 -10.69
C PRO A 151 -18.99 -6.89 -9.90
N CYS A 152 -19.01 -6.66 -8.58
CA CYS A 152 -17.89 -6.96 -7.70
C CYS A 152 -18.31 -7.90 -6.56
N VAL A 153 -17.58 -9.00 -6.38
CA VAL A 153 -17.72 -9.92 -5.25
C VAL A 153 -16.53 -9.75 -4.32
N VAL A 154 -16.80 -9.47 -3.04
CA VAL A 154 -15.76 -9.33 -2.02
C VAL A 154 -15.94 -10.40 -0.95
N PHE A 155 -14.95 -11.28 -0.82
CA PHE A 155 -14.89 -12.28 0.25
C PHE A 155 -14.18 -11.70 1.46
N THR A 156 -14.87 -11.65 2.58
CA THR A 156 -14.35 -11.18 3.88
C THR A 156 -14.65 -12.23 4.96
N PHE A 157 -14.40 -11.93 6.23
CA PHE A 157 -14.67 -12.87 7.32
C PHE A 157 -15.50 -12.21 8.43
N VAL A 158 -16.15 -13.05 9.25
CA VAL A 158 -16.83 -12.60 10.46
C VAL A 158 -15.81 -11.94 11.40
N GLY A 159 -16.09 -10.71 11.87
CA GLY A 159 -15.16 -9.91 12.66
C GLY A 159 -14.32 -8.91 11.87
N SER A 160 -14.53 -8.78 10.55
CA SER A 160 -13.95 -7.68 9.77
C SER A 160 -14.47 -6.33 10.22
N ALA A 161 -13.62 -5.29 10.18
CA ALA A 161 -13.93 -3.92 10.60
C ALA A 161 -15.23 -3.39 9.96
N GLY A 162 -16.16 -2.91 10.81
CA GLY A 162 -17.47 -2.46 10.40
C GLY A 162 -17.45 -1.36 9.32
N PRO A 163 -16.67 -0.27 9.49
CA PRO A 163 -16.59 0.80 8.52
C PRO A 163 -16.17 0.34 7.12
N LEU A 164 -15.18 -0.55 7.00
CA LEU A 164 -14.70 -1.09 5.73
C LEU A 164 -15.75 -1.96 5.04
N VAL A 165 -16.43 -2.83 5.79
CA VAL A 165 -17.51 -3.66 5.25
C VAL A 165 -18.69 -2.81 4.79
N LEU A 166 -19.05 -1.78 5.56
CA LEU A 166 -20.09 -0.83 5.18
C LEU A 166 -19.73 -0.08 3.90
N GLN A 167 -18.49 0.37 3.78
CA GLN A 167 -17.98 1.06 2.60
C GLN A 167 -18.10 0.19 1.34
N MET A 168 -17.67 -1.09 1.40
CA MET A 168 -17.80 -2.04 0.28
C MET A 168 -19.25 -2.20 -0.15
N ARG A 169 -20.17 -2.34 0.82
CA ARG A 169 -21.62 -2.47 0.55
C ARG A 169 -22.22 -1.20 -0.03
N ALA A 170 -21.81 -0.03 0.45
CA ALA A 170 -22.28 1.26 -0.05
C ALA A 170 -21.90 1.47 -1.53
N TYR A 171 -20.76 0.93 -1.98
CA TYR A 171 -20.37 0.91 -3.38
C TYR A 171 -21.08 -0.17 -4.21
N GLY A 172 -22.00 -0.93 -3.63
CA GLY A 172 -22.78 -1.94 -4.34
C GLY A 172 -22.09 -3.29 -4.52
N ALA A 173 -20.96 -3.56 -3.84
CA ALA A 173 -20.33 -4.86 -3.91
C ALA A 173 -21.15 -5.95 -3.21
N MET A 174 -21.17 -7.14 -3.77
CA MET A 174 -21.69 -8.36 -3.17
C MET A 174 -20.68 -8.86 -2.13
N VAL A 175 -20.88 -8.50 -0.87
CA VAL A 175 -19.95 -8.84 0.22
C VAL A 175 -20.38 -10.15 0.88
N VAL A 176 -19.51 -11.15 0.81
CA VAL A 176 -19.70 -12.48 1.41
C VAL A 176 -18.78 -12.62 2.62
N LYS A 177 -19.34 -12.85 3.79
CA LYS A 177 -18.59 -13.15 5.02
C LYS A 177 -18.46 -14.65 5.21
N VAL A 178 -17.23 -15.11 5.45
CA VAL A 178 -16.95 -16.51 5.83
C VAL A 178 -16.59 -16.60 7.31
N THR A 179 -16.79 -17.75 7.93
CA THR A 179 -16.39 -18.03 9.32
C THR A 179 -14.92 -18.38 9.41
N ASP A 180 -14.42 -19.24 8.51
CA ASP A 180 -12.99 -19.54 8.39
C ASP A 180 -12.31 -18.57 7.40
N LYS A 181 -11.26 -17.89 7.86
CA LYS A 181 -10.50 -16.94 7.03
C LYS A 181 -9.91 -17.58 5.76
N ALA A 182 -9.57 -18.86 5.79
CA ALA A 182 -9.02 -19.59 4.65
C ALA A 182 -10.04 -19.75 3.51
N ASP A 183 -11.33 -19.86 3.84
CA ASP A 183 -12.39 -20.00 2.84
C ASP A 183 -12.51 -18.82 1.89
N ARG A 184 -12.05 -17.62 2.27
CA ARG A 184 -12.01 -16.45 1.36
C ARG A 184 -11.24 -16.75 0.08
N TRP A 185 -10.05 -17.35 0.23
CA TRP A 185 -9.21 -17.69 -0.92
C TRP A 185 -9.76 -18.87 -1.70
N ARG A 186 -10.28 -19.89 -1.00
CA ARG A 186 -10.90 -21.04 -1.64
C ARG A 186 -12.09 -20.63 -2.53
N LEU A 187 -12.99 -19.79 -2.01
CA LEU A 187 -14.15 -19.32 -2.76
C LEU A 187 -13.75 -18.40 -3.93
N GLN A 188 -12.78 -17.52 -3.72
CA GLN A 188 -12.28 -16.70 -4.82
C GLN A 188 -11.60 -17.55 -5.91
N THR A 189 -10.83 -18.59 -5.53
CA THR A 189 -10.23 -19.54 -6.47
C THR A 189 -11.29 -20.21 -7.32
N LEU A 190 -12.40 -20.66 -6.71
CA LEU A 190 -13.53 -21.23 -7.44
C LEU A 190 -14.12 -20.20 -8.43
N GLY A 191 -14.36 -18.98 -7.98
CA GLY A 191 -14.86 -17.91 -8.86
C GLY A 191 -13.96 -17.65 -10.07
N VAL A 192 -12.64 -17.61 -9.84
CA VAL A 192 -11.66 -17.41 -10.92
C VAL A 192 -11.62 -18.60 -11.88
N ARG A 193 -11.53 -19.83 -11.37
CA ARG A 193 -11.31 -21.02 -12.19
C ARG A 193 -12.56 -21.53 -12.90
N GLU A 194 -13.72 -21.50 -12.22
CA GLU A 194 -14.97 -22.05 -12.76
C GLU A 194 -15.77 -21.03 -13.57
N PHE A 195 -15.66 -19.72 -13.21
CA PHE A 195 -16.48 -18.67 -13.80
C PHE A 195 -15.69 -17.55 -14.50
N GLY A 196 -14.35 -17.61 -14.51
CA GLY A 196 -13.51 -16.62 -15.16
C GLY A 196 -13.57 -15.23 -14.50
N TRP A 197 -13.84 -15.14 -13.18
CA TRP A 197 -13.85 -13.88 -12.47
C TRP A 197 -12.44 -13.27 -12.46
N TYR A 198 -12.37 -11.93 -12.56
CA TYR A 198 -11.10 -11.22 -12.59
C TYR A 198 -10.62 -10.91 -11.15
N PRO A 199 -9.50 -11.50 -10.70
CA PRO A 199 -9.00 -11.30 -9.35
C PRO A 199 -8.19 -10.00 -9.24
N THR A 200 -8.46 -9.21 -8.20
CA THR A 200 -7.66 -8.01 -7.84
C THR A 200 -6.72 -8.26 -6.67
N SER A 201 -6.99 -9.29 -5.86
CA SER A 201 -6.23 -9.69 -4.69
C SER A 201 -5.68 -11.11 -4.83
N PRO A 202 -4.74 -11.53 -3.96
CA PRO A 202 -4.35 -12.94 -3.84
C PRO A 202 -5.55 -13.86 -3.62
N PHE A 203 -5.53 -15.07 -4.18
CA PHE A 203 -6.63 -16.03 -4.10
C PHE A 203 -6.18 -17.48 -3.83
N PHE A 204 -4.90 -17.74 -3.67
CA PHE A 204 -4.35 -18.97 -3.09
C PHE A 204 -2.98 -18.70 -2.47
N GLY A 205 -2.53 -19.62 -1.64
CA GLY A 205 -1.21 -19.53 -0.99
C GLY A 205 -0.14 -20.40 -1.64
N PRO A 206 1.15 -20.16 -1.37
CA PRO A 206 1.69 -19.03 -0.61
C PRO A 206 1.48 -17.69 -1.31
N VAL A 207 1.31 -16.62 -0.52
CA VAL A 207 1.02 -15.30 -1.08
C VAL A 207 2.23 -14.73 -1.81
N VAL A 208 2.00 -14.17 -2.98
CA VAL A 208 3.04 -13.58 -3.84
C VAL A 208 2.87 -12.09 -4.07
N GLY A 209 1.69 -11.56 -3.82
CA GLY A 209 1.27 -10.19 -4.10
C GLY A 209 -0.06 -10.12 -4.83
N SER A 210 -0.46 -8.93 -5.21
CA SER A 210 -1.72 -8.65 -5.88
C SER A 210 -1.59 -8.70 -7.41
N ASN A 211 -2.65 -8.30 -8.10
CA ASN A 211 -2.72 -8.24 -9.56
C ASN A 211 -1.56 -7.44 -10.18
N PRO A 212 -0.83 -7.94 -11.17
CA PRO A 212 0.34 -7.29 -11.77
C PRO A 212 0.04 -5.90 -12.34
N TYR A 213 -1.10 -5.71 -12.99
CA TYR A 213 -1.49 -4.40 -13.54
C TYR A 213 -1.85 -3.39 -12.44
N GLY A 214 -2.40 -3.87 -11.34
CA GLY A 214 -2.60 -3.04 -10.17
C GLY A 214 -1.28 -2.59 -9.54
N MET A 215 -0.28 -3.48 -9.45
CA MET A 215 1.05 -3.13 -8.95
C MET A 215 1.74 -2.05 -9.79
N GLU A 216 1.55 -2.06 -11.12
CA GLU A 216 2.09 -1.05 -12.02
C GLU A 216 1.65 0.37 -11.65
N ALA A 217 0.41 0.55 -11.19
CA ALA A 217 -0.08 1.86 -10.81
C ALA A 217 0.62 2.46 -9.58
N TYR A 218 1.24 1.65 -8.73
CA TYR A 218 2.04 2.15 -7.60
C TYR A 218 3.35 2.83 -8.03
N LYS A 219 3.83 2.64 -9.26
CA LYS A 219 4.99 3.37 -9.81
C LYS A 219 4.78 4.87 -9.73
N THR A 220 3.53 5.31 -9.89
CA THR A 220 3.17 6.72 -9.90
C THR A 220 3.45 7.43 -8.58
N ILE A 221 3.52 6.71 -7.45
CA ILE A 221 3.96 7.28 -6.17
C ILE A 221 5.42 7.75 -6.27
N ALA A 222 6.28 6.96 -6.92
CA ALA A 222 7.68 7.32 -7.14
C ALA A 222 7.84 8.55 -8.01
N TYR A 223 7.04 8.65 -9.08
CA TYR A 223 7.06 9.81 -9.99
C TYR A 223 6.63 11.08 -9.28
N GLU A 224 5.54 11.01 -8.50
CA GLU A 224 5.05 12.14 -7.71
C GLU A 224 6.04 12.58 -6.63
N VAL A 225 6.74 11.64 -5.99
CA VAL A 225 7.79 11.95 -5.01
C VAL A 225 8.99 12.61 -5.67
N ALA A 226 9.47 12.07 -6.80
CA ALA A 226 10.60 12.65 -7.54
C ALA A 226 10.26 14.05 -8.08
N GLU A 227 9.07 14.23 -8.67
CA GLU A 227 8.58 15.53 -9.15
C GLU A 227 8.52 16.55 -8.01
N SER A 228 8.03 16.16 -6.83
CA SER A 228 7.93 17.05 -5.65
C SER A 228 9.28 17.50 -5.11
N PHE A 229 10.36 16.80 -5.45
CA PHE A 229 11.74 17.16 -5.11
C PHE A 229 12.56 17.64 -6.32
N ASP A 230 11.91 18.19 -7.34
CA ASP A 230 12.58 18.68 -8.56
C ASP A 230 13.49 17.59 -9.19
N TRP A 231 13.00 16.36 -9.25
CA TRP A 231 13.69 15.16 -9.78
C TRP A 231 14.92 14.70 -8.98
N ASP A 232 15.20 15.31 -7.82
CA ASP A 232 16.00 14.63 -6.80
C ASP A 232 15.16 13.54 -6.15
N VAL A 233 15.80 12.61 -5.47
CA VAL A 233 15.08 11.52 -4.78
C VAL A 233 15.48 11.50 -3.32
N PRO A 234 14.59 11.09 -2.42
CA PRO A 234 14.94 10.94 -1.01
C PRO A 234 16.05 9.90 -0.84
N ASP A 235 16.72 9.90 0.31
CA ASP A 235 17.68 8.85 0.64
C ASP A 235 16.97 7.55 0.98
N TRP A 236 15.78 7.67 1.58
CA TRP A 236 15.00 6.56 2.06
C TRP A 236 13.50 6.70 1.74
N CYS A 237 12.90 5.59 1.27
CA CYS A 237 11.45 5.41 1.21
C CYS A 237 11.04 4.34 2.23
N VAL A 238 10.17 4.67 3.16
CA VAL A 238 9.76 3.80 4.26
C VAL A 238 8.27 3.49 4.15
N LEU A 239 7.92 2.21 4.02
CA LEU A 239 6.55 1.78 3.76
C LEU A 239 6.08 0.74 4.78
N PRO A 240 4.77 0.72 5.11
CA PRO A 240 4.19 -0.44 5.77
C PRO A 240 4.07 -1.59 4.76
N VAL A 241 4.57 -2.76 5.12
CA VAL A 241 4.67 -3.89 4.17
C VAL A 241 3.90 -5.11 4.66
N CYS A 242 2.97 -5.57 3.81
CA CYS A 242 2.34 -6.89 3.88
C CYS A 242 2.92 -7.78 2.77
N TYR A 243 2.42 -7.62 1.55
CA TYR A 243 2.89 -8.37 0.36
C TYR A 243 3.91 -7.59 -0.48
N GLY A 244 4.15 -6.31 -0.16
CA GLY A 244 5.15 -5.49 -0.81
C GLY A 244 4.81 -4.97 -2.20
N ASP A 245 3.53 -4.98 -2.59
CA ASP A 245 3.11 -4.51 -3.92
C ASP A 245 3.50 -3.05 -4.17
N ALA A 246 3.24 -2.16 -3.20
CA ALA A 246 3.62 -0.76 -3.31
C ALA A 246 5.15 -0.55 -3.19
N LEU A 247 5.83 -1.34 -2.35
CA LEU A 247 7.28 -1.31 -2.24
C LEU A 247 7.95 -1.64 -3.58
N TYR A 248 7.48 -2.72 -4.23
CA TYR A 248 7.96 -3.13 -5.56
C TYR A 248 7.59 -2.09 -6.62
N GLY A 249 6.33 -1.63 -6.64
CA GLY A 249 5.88 -0.63 -7.62
C GLY A 249 6.65 0.68 -7.52
N MET A 250 6.83 1.24 -6.32
CA MET A 250 7.64 2.44 -6.14
C MET A 250 9.10 2.24 -6.56
N TRP A 251 9.72 1.13 -6.17
CA TRP A 251 11.08 0.81 -6.60
C TRP A 251 11.18 0.77 -8.13
N LYS A 252 10.27 0.05 -8.80
CA LYS A 252 10.22 -0.03 -10.26
C LYS A 252 10.07 1.36 -10.90
N GLY A 253 9.21 2.21 -10.32
CA GLY A 253 9.05 3.58 -10.80
C GLY A 253 10.33 4.41 -10.72
N PHE A 254 11.08 4.35 -9.63
CA PHE A 254 12.38 5.02 -9.52
C PHE A 254 13.44 4.42 -10.46
N GLU A 255 13.44 3.09 -10.68
CA GLU A 255 14.32 2.47 -11.68
C GLU A 255 14.01 2.96 -13.10
N GLU A 256 12.73 3.13 -13.45
CA GLU A 256 12.33 3.68 -14.74
C GLU A 256 12.79 5.14 -14.91
N LEU A 257 12.58 6.00 -13.91
CA LEU A 257 13.06 7.39 -13.94
C LEU A 257 14.58 7.46 -14.09
N LYS A 258 15.32 6.61 -13.38
CA LYS A 258 16.77 6.51 -13.52
C LYS A 258 17.19 6.04 -14.91
N ALA A 259 16.49 5.04 -15.46
CA ALA A 259 16.80 4.46 -16.77
C ALA A 259 16.62 5.45 -17.94
N ILE A 260 15.72 6.44 -17.80
CA ILE A 260 15.54 7.52 -18.78
C ILE A 260 16.35 8.80 -18.44
N GLY A 261 17.13 8.76 -17.35
CA GLY A 261 18.02 9.85 -16.97
C GLY A 261 17.38 11.00 -16.17
N TRP A 262 16.11 10.85 -15.75
CA TRP A 262 15.42 11.89 -14.97
C TRP A 262 15.89 11.96 -13.52
N THR A 263 16.34 10.84 -12.96
CA THR A 263 16.97 10.80 -11.63
C THR A 263 18.35 10.17 -11.70
N ARG A 264 19.24 10.56 -10.79
CA ARG A 264 20.63 10.04 -10.76
C ARG A 264 20.76 8.73 -9.99
N ARG A 265 19.83 8.48 -9.05
CA ARG A 265 19.87 7.35 -8.12
C ARG A 265 18.46 6.84 -7.82
N VAL A 266 18.38 5.70 -7.18
CA VAL A 266 17.16 5.12 -6.62
C VAL A 266 17.26 5.21 -5.10
N PRO A 267 16.19 5.54 -4.37
CA PRO A 267 16.19 5.54 -2.91
C PRO A 267 16.50 4.16 -2.32
N ARG A 268 17.01 4.14 -1.11
CA ARG A 268 17.01 2.93 -0.27
C ARG A 268 15.61 2.70 0.28
N PHE A 269 15.17 1.45 0.35
CA PHE A 269 13.82 1.12 0.81
C PHE A 269 13.83 0.50 2.20
N VAL A 270 12.80 0.82 2.99
CA VAL A 270 12.56 0.19 4.29
C VAL A 270 11.17 -0.43 4.31
N ALA A 271 11.13 -1.71 4.66
CA ALA A 271 9.89 -2.40 4.99
C ALA A 271 9.62 -2.31 6.50
N ALA A 272 8.55 -1.62 6.89
CA ALA A 272 8.00 -1.68 8.24
C ALA A 272 6.93 -2.78 8.27
N GLU A 273 7.13 -3.83 9.07
CA GLU A 273 6.25 -5.00 9.12
C GLU A 273 6.06 -5.50 10.55
N VAL A 274 5.16 -6.45 10.77
CA VAL A 274 4.81 -6.93 12.11
C VAL A 274 5.20 -8.39 12.36
N SER A 275 5.67 -9.10 11.34
CA SER A 275 5.89 -10.55 11.41
C SER A 275 7.32 -10.95 11.77
N GLY A 276 8.31 -10.12 11.48
CA GLY A 276 9.74 -10.47 11.61
C GLY A 276 10.29 -11.28 10.43
N SER A 277 9.47 -11.54 9.41
CA SER A 277 9.81 -12.40 8.27
C SER A 277 10.90 -11.80 7.38
N LEU A 278 10.76 -10.54 6.97
CA LEU A 278 11.74 -9.85 6.14
C LEU A 278 13.08 -9.57 6.87
N PRO A 279 13.07 -9.09 8.13
CA PRO A 279 14.32 -8.98 8.91
C PRO A 279 15.08 -10.30 9.02
N ALA A 280 14.36 -11.41 9.29
CA ALA A 280 14.97 -12.74 9.38
C ALA A 280 15.63 -13.18 8.05
N ALA A 281 14.93 -12.98 6.91
CA ALA A 281 15.46 -13.31 5.59
C ALA A 281 16.66 -12.44 5.18
N LEU A 282 16.68 -11.17 5.58
CA LEU A 282 17.84 -10.30 5.34
C LEU A 282 19.07 -10.75 6.15
N ALA A 283 18.85 -11.17 7.39
CA ALA A 283 19.93 -11.63 8.28
C ALA A 283 20.50 -12.99 7.88
N SER A 284 19.64 -13.95 7.48
CA SER A 284 20.08 -15.29 7.08
C SER A 284 20.63 -15.37 5.65
N GLY A 285 20.26 -14.42 4.78
CA GLY A 285 20.56 -14.48 3.36
C GLY A 285 19.65 -15.42 2.55
N ASP A 286 18.62 -16.00 3.16
CA ASP A 286 17.70 -16.93 2.51
C ASP A 286 17.01 -16.31 1.28
N PRO A 287 16.78 -17.08 0.22
CA PRO A 287 16.12 -16.58 -1.00
C PRO A 287 14.64 -16.29 -0.81
N MET A 288 14.01 -16.88 0.20
CA MET A 288 12.60 -16.66 0.55
C MET A 288 12.46 -16.24 2.01
N PRO A 289 11.56 -15.28 2.29
CA PRO A 289 11.20 -14.93 3.66
C PRO A 289 10.56 -16.14 4.38
N PRO A 290 10.95 -16.42 5.63
CA PRO A 290 10.35 -17.51 6.40
C PRO A 290 8.91 -17.18 6.81
N VAL A 291 8.10 -18.20 7.03
CA VAL A 291 6.83 -18.06 7.75
C VAL A 291 7.14 -17.86 9.22
N THR A 292 6.53 -16.83 9.81
CA THR A 292 6.68 -16.53 11.23
C THR A 292 5.33 -16.58 11.93
N THR A 293 5.35 -16.79 13.24
CA THR A 293 4.12 -16.80 14.06
C THR A 293 4.18 -15.66 15.06
N ARG A 294 3.09 -14.93 15.19
CA ARG A 294 2.87 -13.97 16.29
C ARG A 294 2.11 -14.64 17.40
N ASN A 295 2.42 -14.26 18.64
CA ASN A 295 1.72 -14.77 19.82
C ASN A 295 0.29 -14.22 19.95
N ALA A 296 -0.01 -13.08 19.32
CA ALA A 296 -1.32 -12.44 19.32
C ALA A 296 -1.62 -11.74 17.98
N PRO A 297 -2.90 -11.55 17.62
CA PRO A 297 -3.30 -10.72 16.50
C PRO A 297 -2.77 -9.29 16.64
N THR A 298 -2.36 -8.66 15.53
CA THR A 298 -1.94 -7.25 15.51
C THR A 298 -3.10 -6.30 15.27
N ILE A 299 -3.00 -5.08 15.81
CA ILE A 299 -3.89 -3.96 15.47
C ILE A 299 -3.70 -3.49 14.02
N ALA A 300 -2.53 -3.71 13.44
CA ALA A 300 -2.20 -3.37 12.06
C ALA A 300 -2.62 -4.49 11.08
N THR A 301 -3.91 -4.79 11.04
CA THR A 301 -4.48 -5.91 10.27
C THR A 301 -4.11 -5.87 8.78
N SER A 302 -3.91 -4.68 8.23
CA SER A 302 -3.53 -4.46 6.82
C SER A 302 -2.12 -4.96 6.48
N ILE A 303 -1.25 -5.15 7.49
CA ILE A 303 0.11 -5.69 7.33
C ILE A 303 0.34 -6.97 8.16
N GLY A 304 -0.75 -7.62 8.59
CA GLY A 304 -0.72 -8.78 9.49
C GLY A 304 -0.41 -10.12 8.82
N ALA A 305 0.29 -10.16 7.68
CA ALA A 305 0.73 -11.41 7.05
C ALA A 305 1.83 -12.09 7.88
N ALA A 306 1.80 -13.42 7.93
CA ALA A 306 2.80 -14.21 8.66
C ALA A 306 4.11 -14.40 7.86
N GLN A 307 4.12 -13.98 6.60
CA GLN A 307 5.26 -14.17 5.70
C GLN A 307 5.39 -12.97 4.75
N GLY A 308 6.62 -12.48 4.60
CA GLY A 308 6.99 -11.53 3.55
C GLY A 308 7.01 -12.20 2.17
N THR A 309 7.23 -11.42 1.12
CA THR A 309 7.29 -11.92 -0.25
C THR A 309 8.68 -11.81 -0.86
N VAL A 310 8.96 -12.63 -1.87
CA VAL A 310 10.20 -12.58 -2.64
C VAL A 310 10.40 -11.19 -3.27
N GLN A 311 9.34 -10.57 -3.79
CA GLN A 311 9.42 -9.22 -4.39
C GLN A 311 9.86 -8.16 -3.37
N SER A 312 9.38 -8.24 -2.12
CA SER A 312 9.80 -7.31 -1.06
C SER A 312 11.27 -7.50 -0.71
N LEU A 313 11.69 -8.75 -0.51
CA LEU A 313 13.06 -9.09 -0.16
C LEU A 313 14.05 -8.67 -1.27
N ASP A 314 13.68 -8.87 -2.52
CA ASP A 314 14.49 -8.51 -3.69
C ASP A 314 14.71 -6.99 -3.78
N VAL A 315 13.67 -6.19 -3.59
CA VAL A 315 13.81 -4.72 -3.53
C VAL A 315 14.73 -4.29 -2.40
N LEU A 316 14.56 -4.83 -1.19
CA LEU A 316 15.42 -4.48 -0.05
C LEU A 316 16.89 -4.80 -0.33
N ARG A 317 17.18 -5.96 -0.92
CA ARG A 317 18.54 -6.35 -1.29
C ARG A 317 19.14 -5.45 -2.38
N LYS A 318 18.39 -5.20 -3.46
CA LYS A 318 18.83 -4.36 -4.58
C LYS A 318 19.10 -2.92 -4.19
N THR A 319 18.38 -2.40 -3.20
CA THR A 319 18.52 -1.01 -2.76
C THR A 319 19.40 -0.85 -1.52
N ASN A 320 20.04 -1.92 -1.05
CA ASN A 320 20.74 -1.93 0.24
C ASN A 320 19.85 -1.36 1.36
N GLY A 321 18.60 -1.80 1.35
CA GLY A 321 17.53 -1.36 2.22
C GLY A 321 17.53 -2.06 3.57
N ALA A 322 16.45 -1.87 4.33
CA ALA A 322 16.27 -2.46 5.65
C ALA A 322 14.85 -2.99 5.85
N ALA A 323 14.67 -3.88 6.83
CA ALA A 323 13.35 -4.25 7.32
C ALA A 323 13.32 -4.08 8.85
N VAL A 324 12.19 -3.63 9.37
CA VAL A 324 11.98 -3.37 10.81
C VAL A 324 10.67 -4.00 11.23
N THR A 325 10.72 -4.83 12.28
CA THR A 325 9.50 -5.30 12.96
C THR A 325 9.04 -4.20 13.91
N VAL A 326 7.75 -3.85 13.82
CA VAL A 326 7.13 -2.79 14.62
C VAL A 326 6.05 -3.40 15.52
N GLU A 327 6.03 -3.00 16.77
CA GLU A 327 5.07 -3.49 17.76
C GLU A 327 3.79 -2.63 17.78
N ASP A 328 2.69 -3.23 18.27
CA ASP A 328 1.37 -2.61 18.30
C ASP A 328 1.35 -1.31 19.12
N ASP A 329 2.04 -1.27 20.27
CA ASP A 329 2.10 -0.08 21.12
C ASP A 329 2.88 1.07 20.48
N GLU A 330 3.90 0.76 19.69
CA GLU A 330 4.64 1.78 18.91
C GLU A 330 3.73 2.39 17.87
N MET A 331 2.96 1.56 17.15
CA MET A 331 2.01 2.05 16.16
C MET A 331 0.90 2.90 16.79
N ARG A 332 0.32 2.50 17.94
CA ARG A 332 -0.64 3.34 18.68
C ARG A 332 -0.05 4.69 19.05
N ARG A 333 1.15 4.70 19.64
CA ARG A 333 1.85 5.93 20.00
C ARG A 333 2.05 6.84 18.79
N TRP A 334 2.47 6.29 17.64
CA TRP A 334 2.69 7.06 16.44
C TRP A 334 1.39 7.56 15.79
N VAL A 335 0.29 6.80 15.83
CA VAL A 335 -1.02 7.30 15.37
C VAL A 335 -1.43 8.54 16.16
N VAL A 336 -1.36 8.49 17.50
CA VAL A 336 -1.71 9.63 18.37
C VAL A 336 -0.76 10.81 18.10
N LYS A 337 0.56 10.55 17.97
CA LYS A 337 1.55 11.60 17.71
C LYS A 337 1.32 12.28 16.36
N LEU A 338 1.04 11.54 15.30
CA LEU A 338 0.74 12.08 13.97
C LEU A 338 -0.53 12.94 14.00
N ALA A 339 -1.58 12.48 14.66
CA ALA A 339 -2.81 13.23 14.80
C ALA A 339 -2.60 14.54 15.59
N ALA A 340 -1.86 14.48 16.71
CA ALA A 340 -1.64 15.63 17.59
C ALA A 340 -0.65 16.67 17.02
N LYS A 341 0.34 16.23 16.23
CA LYS A 341 1.41 17.11 15.72
C LYS A 341 1.22 17.60 14.30
N GLU A 342 0.64 16.74 13.44
CA GLU A 342 0.48 17.01 12.01
C GLU A 342 -1.00 17.16 11.58
N GLY A 343 -1.95 16.92 12.50
CA GLY A 343 -3.38 16.91 12.16
C GLY A 343 -3.78 15.77 11.21
N ILE A 344 -2.96 14.72 11.11
CA ILE A 344 -3.20 13.59 10.23
C ILE A 344 -3.52 12.36 11.10
N TRP A 345 -4.73 11.84 11.01
CA TRP A 345 -5.13 10.61 11.69
C TRP A 345 -5.02 9.41 10.75
N PRO A 346 -3.92 8.60 10.84
CA PRO A 346 -3.71 7.44 10.01
C PRO A 346 -4.34 6.18 10.62
N GLU A 347 -4.59 5.17 9.76
CA GLU A 347 -4.78 3.77 10.18
C GLU A 347 -3.52 3.26 10.93
N ALA A 348 -3.68 2.30 11.86
CA ALA A 348 -2.57 1.79 12.66
C ALA A 348 -1.36 1.31 11.82
N SER A 349 -1.60 0.57 10.76
CA SER A 349 -0.54 0.11 9.84
C SER A 349 0.20 1.26 9.15
N SER A 350 -0.48 2.39 8.92
CA SER A 350 0.11 3.58 8.30
C SER A 350 1.07 4.33 9.22
N ALA A 351 1.06 4.03 10.52
CA ALA A 351 1.98 4.58 11.50
C ALA A 351 3.30 3.78 11.60
N ALA A 352 3.33 2.55 11.12
CA ALA A 352 4.52 1.69 11.19
C ALA A 352 5.79 2.30 10.56
N PRO A 353 5.73 3.03 9.42
CA PRO A 353 6.91 3.69 8.85
C PRO A 353 7.60 4.66 9.80
N PHE A 354 6.86 5.37 10.63
CA PHE A 354 7.40 6.37 11.56
C PHE A 354 8.15 5.70 12.72
N ALA A 355 7.62 4.59 13.25
CA ALA A 355 8.32 3.76 14.22
C ALA A 355 9.59 3.16 13.62
N ALA A 356 9.54 2.67 12.37
CA ALA A 356 10.71 2.13 11.68
C ALA A 356 11.79 3.19 11.46
N ILE A 357 11.44 4.43 11.08
CA ILE A 357 12.38 5.56 10.98
C ILE A 357 13.02 5.85 12.34
N GLU A 358 12.23 5.91 13.40
CA GLU A 358 12.72 6.13 14.77
C GLU A 358 13.77 5.07 15.15
N HIS A 359 13.48 3.78 14.92
CA HIS A 359 14.42 2.68 15.17
C HIS A 359 15.73 2.80 14.37
N LEU A 360 15.61 3.09 13.07
CA LEU A 360 16.77 3.16 12.19
C LEU A 360 17.62 4.40 12.45
N ARG A 361 17.04 5.51 12.87
CA ARG A 361 17.78 6.69 13.33
C ARG A 361 18.50 6.41 14.65
N ALA A 362 17.83 5.78 15.60
CA ALA A 362 18.45 5.41 16.88
C ALA A 362 19.65 4.46 16.68
N LYS A 363 19.58 3.57 15.68
CA LYS A 363 20.70 2.69 15.29
C LYS A 363 21.76 3.36 14.40
N GLY A 364 21.57 4.61 13.98
CA GLY A 364 22.44 5.31 13.06
C GLY A 364 22.44 4.75 11.62
N THR A 365 21.48 3.90 11.25
CA THR A 365 21.31 3.38 9.88
C THR A 365 20.82 4.48 8.95
N ILE A 366 19.83 5.26 9.39
CA ILE A 366 19.41 6.50 8.74
C ILE A 366 20.15 7.65 9.43
N LYS A 367 20.95 8.41 8.67
CA LYS A 367 21.71 9.54 9.22
C LYS A 367 20.77 10.75 9.49
N PRO A 368 21.10 11.63 10.44
CA PRO A 368 20.26 12.79 10.78
C PRO A 368 19.94 13.72 9.60
N ASN A 369 20.85 13.85 8.65
CA ASN A 369 20.74 14.68 7.46
C ASN A 369 20.18 13.96 6.23
N GLU A 370 19.89 12.66 6.32
CA GLU A 370 19.28 11.92 5.21
C GLU A 370 17.77 12.15 5.17
N ARG A 371 17.26 12.44 3.98
CA ARG A 371 15.83 12.64 3.71
C ARG A 371 15.09 11.31 3.66
N SER A 372 14.02 11.20 4.45
CA SER A 372 13.17 10.02 4.51
C SER A 372 11.74 10.37 4.11
N VAL A 373 11.16 9.61 3.19
CA VAL A 373 9.73 9.70 2.83
C VAL A 373 9.00 8.51 3.45
N ALA A 374 8.08 8.79 4.38
CA ALA A 374 7.18 7.82 4.98
C ALA A 374 5.87 7.74 4.17
N LEU A 375 5.48 6.56 3.71
CA LEU A 375 4.20 6.35 3.03
C LEU A 375 3.10 6.14 4.07
N LEU A 376 2.21 7.12 4.21
CA LEU A 376 1.00 7.03 5.03
C LEU A 376 -0.13 6.49 4.15
N THR A 377 -0.52 5.23 4.33
CA THR A 377 -1.26 4.46 3.35
C THR A 377 -2.78 4.60 3.42
N ALA A 378 -3.35 4.89 4.59
CA ALA A 378 -4.80 4.99 4.78
C ALA A 378 -5.21 5.86 5.97
N ALA A 379 -6.44 6.39 5.92
CA ALA A 379 -7.04 7.19 6.99
C ALA A 379 -7.52 6.34 8.17
N GLY A 380 -7.42 6.87 9.38
CA GLY A 380 -7.80 6.21 10.64
C GLY A 380 -9.29 5.94 10.78
N LEU A 381 -10.16 6.74 10.15
CA LEU A 381 -11.61 6.51 10.14
C LEU A 381 -12.03 5.16 9.55
N LYS A 382 -11.16 4.51 8.79
CA LYS A 382 -11.43 3.20 8.19
C LYS A 382 -11.37 2.05 9.20
N ASP A 383 -10.56 2.19 10.25
CA ASP A 383 -10.44 1.24 11.36
C ASP A 383 -10.11 1.98 12.66
N PRO A 384 -11.11 2.66 13.29
CA PRO A 384 -10.90 3.49 14.47
C PRO A 384 -10.65 2.70 15.77
N GLY A 385 -11.16 1.46 15.87
CA GLY A 385 -11.13 0.66 17.09
C GLY A 385 -9.77 0.51 17.76
N PRO A 386 -8.66 0.29 17.02
CA PRO A 386 -7.34 0.15 17.61
C PRO A 386 -6.85 1.34 18.44
N ILE A 387 -7.40 2.54 18.21
CA ILE A 387 -6.96 3.79 18.87
C ILE A 387 -7.92 4.27 19.93
N GLU A 388 -9.17 3.82 19.91
CA GLU A 388 -10.21 4.26 20.84
C GLU A 388 -9.76 4.13 22.31
N GLN A 389 -9.14 3.00 22.67
CA GLN A 389 -8.64 2.77 24.02
C GLN A 389 -7.39 3.59 24.41
N ALA A 390 -6.71 4.20 23.45
CA ALA A 390 -5.53 5.04 23.68
C ALA A 390 -5.87 6.50 23.94
N LEU A 391 -7.14 6.87 23.79
CA LEU A 391 -7.61 8.24 23.97
C LEU A 391 -8.42 8.34 25.26
N PRO A 392 -8.38 9.50 25.97
CA PRO A 392 -9.20 9.72 27.14
C PRO A 392 -10.69 9.76 26.76
N GLU A 393 -11.53 9.19 27.62
CA GLU A 393 -12.98 9.35 27.50
C GLU A 393 -13.37 10.82 27.63
N PRO A 394 -14.25 11.35 26.75
CA PRO A 394 -14.69 12.72 26.87
C PRO A 394 -15.53 12.92 28.14
N PRO A 395 -15.22 13.92 28.98
CA PRO A 395 -16.01 14.19 30.18
C PRO A 395 -17.42 14.69 29.82
N VAL A 396 -18.41 14.26 30.59
CA VAL A 396 -19.77 14.78 30.50
C VAL A 396 -19.96 15.85 31.57
N VAL A 397 -20.48 17.02 31.16
CA VAL A 397 -20.78 18.15 32.06
C VAL A 397 -22.22 18.63 31.87
N ASN A 398 -22.86 19.16 32.91
CA ASN A 398 -24.23 19.62 32.89
C ASN A 398 -24.40 21.12 32.56
N GLY A 399 -23.35 21.75 31.98
CA GLY A 399 -23.40 23.11 31.45
C GLY A 399 -22.93 24.23 32.39
N GLY A 400 -22.44 23.88 33.59
CA GLY A 400 -21.88 24.87 34.51
C GLY A 400 -20.39 25.21 34.21
N LEU A 401 -20.02 26.51 34.20
CA LEU A 401 -18.63 26.92 33.93
C LEU A 401 -17.61 26.27 34.91
N LYS A 402 -17.93 26.20 36.20
CA LYS A 402 -17.06 25.58 37.23
C LYS A 402 -16.85 24.11 36.93
N GLU A 403 -17.92 23.40 36.57
CA GLU A 403 -17.86 21.99 36.20
C GLU A 403 -17.07 21.76 34.91
N LEU A 404 -17.26 22.59 33.89
CA LEU A 404 -16.48 22.58 32.66
C LEU A 404 -14.99 22.74 32.93
N MET A 405 -14.61 23.76 33.73
CA MET A 405 -13.19 24.00 34.03
C MET A 405 -12.57 22.85 34.84
N ALA A 406 -13.31 22.27 35.76
CA ALA A 406 -12.86 21.08 36.49
C ALA A 406 -12.69 19.87 35.57
N ALA A 407 -13.62 19.62 34.67
CA ALA A 407 -13.56 18.54 33.70
C ALA A 407 -12.36 18.69 32.75
N LEU A 408 -12.15 19.87 32.19
CA LEU A 408 -11.01 20.16 31.30
C LEU A 408 -9.66 19.96 32.02
N LYS A 409 -9.58 20.42 33.27
CA LYS A 409 -8.36 20.23 34.08
C LYS A 409 -8.10 18.77 34.39
N ASN A 410 -9.11 18.03 34.81
CA ASN A 410 -8.96 16.64 35.25
C ASN A 410 -8.74 15.67 34.08
N SER A 411 -9.45 15.87 32.95
CA SER A 411 -9.38 14.96 31.81
C SER A 411 -8.25 15.28 30.86
N TYR A 412 -7.87 16.56 30.73
CA TYR A 412 -6.92 17.00 29.69
C TYR A 412 -5.73 17.80 30.23
N GLY A 413 -5.65 18.01 31.55
CA GLY A 413 -4.59 18.84 32.17
C GLY A 413 -4.66 20.31 31.76
N PHE A 414 -5.80 20.78 31.23
CA PHE A 414 -5.99 22.14 30.78
C PHE A 414 -6.11 23.09 31.98
N ASN A 415 -5.18 24.04 32.10
CA ASN A 415 -5.24 25.11 33.07
C ASN A 415 -5.45 26.41 32.29
N HIS A 416 -6.60 27.05 32.50
CA HIS A 416 -6.80 28.41 32.05
C HIS A 416 -5.93 29.31 32.94
N GLY A 417 -4.86 29.88 32.34
CA GLY A 417 -4.01 30.86 33.02
C GLY A 417 -4.74 32.15 33.30
#